data_c802f2bb930634d3dd75a8ceb32d235e
#
_entry.id   c802f2bb930634d3dd75a8ceb32d235e
#
_cell.length_a   1.000
_cell.length_b   1.000
_cell.length_c   1.000
_cell.angle_alpha   90.00
_cell.angle_beta   90.00
_cell.angle_gamma   90.00
#
_symmetry.space_group_name_H-M   'P 1'
#
loop_
_entity.id
_entity.type
_entity.pdbx_description
1 polymer ?
#
loop_
_entity_poly.entity_id
_entity_poly.type
_entity_poly.pdbx_seq_one_letter_code
_entity_poly.pdbx_strand_id
1 'polypeptide(L)'
;PGSRIVLLEQEPALTRFTTLRDYATAGDVTVHEVVAIADQIGIDLDRESATASGGERRRAAIARALAMDPDVLLLDEPTNQLDLSAIEWLEDWLSRYTGAFIAISHDRTFLTRLTKSTIWLDRGGIRRKDIGFGGFDAWTDEVYAQEARNAERLDAKLKLEEHWLLRGVTARRARNEGRKAKLMEMRATRAAMMGPPGTS
;
A
#
# COMPACT_ATOMS: atom_id res chain seq x y z
N PRO A 1 -23.62 13.80 4.79
CA PRO A 1 -22.90 14.06 3.58
C PRO A 1 -21.75 13.05 3.49
N GLY A 2 -21.73 12.23 2.44
CA GLY A 2 -20.71 11.23 2.26
C GLY A 2 -19.43 11.85 1.70
N SER A 3 -18.25 11.37 2.11
CA SER A 3 -16.97 11.76 1.51
C SER A 3 -16.88 11.25 0.08
N ARG A 4 -16.36 12.06 -0.83
CA ARG A 4 -16.11 11.69 -2.23
C ARG A 4 -14.78 10.96 -2.32
N ILE A 5 -14.82 9.66 -2.61
CA ILE A 5 -13.63 8.82 -2.79
C ILE A 5 -13.46 8.58 -4.29
N VAL A 6 -12.30 8.91 -4.82
CA VAL A 6 -11.96 8.71 -6.25
C VAL A 6 -10.75 7.79 -6.35
N LEU A 7 -10.86 6.81 -7.23
CA LEU A 7 -9.77 5.90 -7.59
C LEU A 7 -9.18 6.33 -8.94
N LEU A 8 -7.88 6.58 -8.97
CA LEU A 8 -7.13 6.68 -10.20
C LEU A 8 -6.78 5.25 -10.69
N GLU A 9 -7.58 4.74 -11.61
CA GLU A 9 -7.40 3.41 -12.19
C GLU A 9 -6.04 3.28 -12.91
N GLN A 10 -5.42 2.12 -12.84
CA GLN A 10 -4.15 1.84 -13.51
C GLN A 10 -4.30 1.91 -15.04
N GLU A 11 -5.38 1.34 -15.59
CA GLU A 11 -5.71 1.38 -16.99
C GLU A 11 -7.14 1.91 -17.20
N PRO A 12 -7.29 3.14 -17.70
CA PRO A 12 -8.62 3.71 -17.93
C PRO A 12 -9.35 3.02 -19.08
N ALA A 13 -10.61 2.67 -18.89
CA ALA A 13 -11.45 2.03 -19.91
C ALA A 13 -11.95 3.05 -20.94
N LEU A 14 -11.15 3.32 -21.97
CA LEU A 14 -11.40 4.35 -22.99
C LEU A 14 -12.21 3.84 -24.19
N THR A 15 -12.49 2.55 -24.30
CA THR A 15 -13.04 1.91 -25.50
C THR A 15 -14.38 2.46 -25.98
N ARG A 16 -15.15 3.10 -25.10
CA ARG A 16 -16.47 3.70 -25.41
C ARG A 16 -16.43 5.21 -25.63
N PHE A 17 -15.26 5.82 -25.59
CA PHE A 17 -15.11 7.27 -25.77
C PHE A 17 -14.35 7.55 -27.07
N THR A 18 -14.83 8.53 -27.83
CA THR A 18 -14.21 8.91 -29.11
C THR A 18 -12.93 9.69 -28.90
N THR A 19 -12.96 10.63 -27.95
CA THR A 19 -11.80 11.48 -27.64
C THR A 19 -11.41 11.36 -26.16
N LEU A 20 -10.20 11.81 -25.82
CA LEU A 20 -9.78 11.93 -24.44
C LEU A 20 -10.64 12.94 -23.66
N ARG A 21 -11.19 13.96 -24.34
CA ARG A 21 -12.14 14.91 -23.77
C ARG A 21 -13.42 14.22 -23.33
N ASP A 22 -14.00 13.38 -24.18
CA ASP A 22 -15.23 12.66 -23.85
C ASP A 22 -15.06 11.79 -22.60
N TYR A 23 -13.89 11.16 -22.48
CA TYR A 23 -13.54 10.38 -21.28
C TYR A 23 -13.33 11.27 -20.05
N ALA A 24 -12.50 12.30 -20.18
CA ALA A 24 -12.08 13.11 -19.04
C ALA A 24 -13.23 13.95 -18.45
N THR A 25 -14.22 14.31 -19.28
CA THR A 25 -15.40 15.10 -18.86
C THR A 25 -16.63 14.23 -18.57
N ALA A 26 -16.53 12.90 -18.66
CA ALA A 26 -17.67 12.02 -18.41
C ALA A 26 -18.00 11.93 -16.90
N GLY A 27 -19.30 12.03 -16.58
CA GLY A 27 -19.81 11.92 -15.21
C GLY A 27 -19.88 13.24 -14.46
N ASP A 28 -19.76 13.16 -13.13
CA ASP A 28 -19.85 14.34 -12.24
C ASP A 28 -18.48 15.03 -12.12
N VAL A 29 -18.10 15.74 -13.18
CA VAL A 29 -16.79 16.39 -13.31
C VAL A 29 -16.96 17.83 -13.76
N THR A 30 -16.18 18.73 -13.20
CA THR A 30 -16.15 20.12 -13.62
C THR A 30 -15.31 20.30 -14.88
N VAL A 31 -15.97 20.51 -16.02
CA VAL A 31 -15.32 20.55 -17.35
C VAL A 31 -14.18 21.55 -17.43
N HIS A 32 -14.35 22.76 -16.89
CA HIS A 32 -13.31 23.78 -16.94
C HIS A 32 -12.07 23.39 -16.12
N GLU A 33 -12.23 22.65 -15.03
CA GLU A 33 -11.10 22.14 -14.24
C GLU A 33 -10.34 21.02 -14.99
N VAL A 34 -11.06 20.12 -15.68
CA VAL A 34 -10.44 19.13 -16.57
C VAL A 34 -9.55 19.80 -17.60
N VAL A 35 -10.07 20.86 -18.26
CA VAL A 35 -9.30 21.60 -19.26
C VAL A 35 -8.09 22.28 -18.64
N ALA A 36 -8.27 22.94 -17.51
CA ALA A 36 -7.16 23.62 -16.82
C ALA A 36 -6.05 22.66 -16.39
N ILE A 37 -6.44 21.50 -15.87
CA ILE A 37 -5.46 20.45 -15.49
C ILE A 37 -4.79 19.89 -16.74
N ALA A 38 -5.55 19.59 -17.80
CA ALA A 38 -5.04 19.05 -19.04
C ALA A 38 -3.98 19.97 -19.70
N ASP A 39 -4.24 21.29 -19.68
CA ASP A 39 -3.27 22.29 -20.16
C ASP A 39 -1.98 22.28 -19.35
N GLN A 40 -2.08 22.15 -18.02
CA GLN A 40 -0.93 22.11 -17.13
C GLN A 40 -0.06 20.87 -17.29
N ILE A 41 -0.67 19.71 -17.52
CA ILE A 41 0.05 18.44 -17.69
C ILE A 41 0.39 18.13 -19.16
N GLY A 42 0.07 19.06 -20.06
CA GLY A 42 0.44 18.96 -21.48
C GLY A 42 -0.26 17.84 -22.23
N ILE A 43 -1.61 17.79 -22.16
CA ILE A 43 -2.40 16.81 -22.91
C ILE A 43 -3.34 17.48 -23.89
N ASP A 44 -3.38 16.95 -25.10
CA ASP A 44 -4.40 17.30 -26.11
C ASP A 44 -5.67 16.46 -25.86
N LEU A 45 -6.69 17.10 -25.31
CA LEU A 45 -7.97 16.45 -25.02
C LEU A 45 -8.75 16.05 -26.28
N ASP A 46 -8.47 16.68 -27.43
CA ASP A 46 -9.17 16.38 -28.69
C ASP A 46 -8.55 15.17 -29.43
N ARG A 47 -7.50 14.61 -28.86
CA ARG A 47 -6.90 13.36 -29.34
C ARG A 47 -7.90 12.22 -29.31
N GLU A 48 -7.94 11.41 -30.38
CA GLU A 48 -8.76 10.20 -30.44
C GLU A 48 -8.29 9.17 -29.39
N SER A 49 -9.23 8.63 -28.62
CA SER A 49 -8.96 7.64 -27.57
C SER A 49 -8.29 6.38 -28.10
N ALA A 50 -8.65 5.95 -29.33
CA ALA A 50 -8.11 4.74 -29.95
C ALA A 50 -6.62 4.86 -30.31
N THR A 51 -6.16 6.07 -30.68
CA THR A 51 -4.77 6.33 -31.11
C THR A 51 -3.90 6.96 -30.03
N ALA A 52 -4.49 7.31 -28.88
CA ALA A 52 -3.78 7.90 -27.78
C ALA A 52 -2.73 6.94 -27.19
N SER A 53 -1.54 7.46 -26.89
CA SER A 53 -0.48 6.74 -26.19
C SER A 53 -0.87 6.43 -24.74
N GLY A 54 -0.17 5.48 -24.12
CA GLY A 54 -0.38 5.16 -22.70
C GLY A 54 -0.23 6.36 -21.78
N GLY A 55 0.78 7.20 -22.04
CA GLY A 55 1.02 8.44 -21.29
C GLY A 55 -0.10 9.47 -21.44
N GLU A 56 -0.64 9.65 -22.64
CA GLU A 56 -1.79 10.54 -22.89
C GLU A 56 -3.05 10.04 -22.19
N ARG A 57 -3.33 8.73 -22.26
CA ARG A 57 -4.44 8.10 -21.53
C ARG A 57 -4.30 8.27 -20.03
N ARG A 58 -3.09 8.08 -19.50
CA ARG A 58 -2.79 8.25 -18.08
C ARG A 58 -3.00 9.68 -17.63
N ARG A 59 -2.50 10.67 -18.38
CA ARG A 59 -2.72 12.09 -18.10
C ARG A 59 -4.20 12.46 -18.13
N ALA A 60 -4.99 11.92 -19.08
CA ALA A 60 -6.44 12.13 -19.13
C ALA A 60 -7.17 11.56 -17.90
N ALA A 61 -6.74 10.39 -17.43
CA ALA A 61 -7.28 9.79 -16.21
C ALA A 61 -6.96 10.62 -14.96
N ILE A 62 -5.75 11.16 -14.87
CA ILE A 62 -5.34 12.08 -13.79
C ILE A 62 -6.20 13.35 -13.84
N ALA A 63 -6.31 14.00 -14.99
CA ALA A 63 -7.12 15.22 -15.13
C ALA A 63 -8.57 14.99 -14.68
N ARG A 64 -9.18 13.87 -15.10
CA ARG A 64 -10.52 13.48 -14.64
C ARG A 64 -10.61 13.28 -13.14
N ALA A 65 -9.72 12.48 -12.57
CA ALA A 65 -9.75 12.13 -11.16
C ALA A 65 -9.61 13.35 -10.25
N LEU A 66 -8.72 14.28 -10.61
CA LEU A 66 -8.47 15.49 -9.83
C LEU A 66 -9.61 16.53 -9.98
N ALA A 67 -10.19 16.66 -11.18
CA ALA A 67 -11.31 17.55 -11.43
C ALA A 67 -12.64 17.09 -10.78
N MET A 68 -12.68 15.88 -10.21
CA MET A 68 -13.80 15.42 -9.38
C MET A 68 -13.79 16.01 -7.97
N ASP A 69 -12.78 16.78 -7.61
CA ASP A 69 -12.59 17.37 -6.27
C ASP A 69 -12.81 16.34 -5.14
N PRO A 70 -11.98 15.28 -5.09
CA PRO A 70 -12.14 14.21 -4.11
C PRO A 70 -11.78 14.64 -2.69
N ASP A 71 -12.47 14.10 -1.68
CA ASP A 71 -12.02 14.17 -0.28
C ASP A 71 -10.91 13.15 0.00
N VAL A 72 -10.99 12.00 -0.69
CA VAL A 72 -10.01 10.92 -0.60
C VAL A 72 -9.64 10.43 -1.99
N LEU A 73 -8.36 10.47 -2.31
CA LEU A 73 -7.81 10.02 -3.60
C LEU A 73 -7.03 8.71 -3.42
N LEU A 74 -7.41 7.69 -4.16
CA LEU A 74 -6.71 6.42 -4.21
C LEU A 74 -5.86 6.37 -5.49
N LEU A 75 -4.55 6.23 -5.33
CA LEU A 75 -3.57 6.25 -6.41
C LEU A 75 -2.92 4.87 -6.56
N ASP A 76 -3.20 4.19 -7.66
CA ASP A 76 -2.56 2.93 -8.01
C ASP A 76 -1.55 3.17 -9.14
N GLU A 77 -0.25 3.02 -8.78
CA GLU A 77 0.89 3.28 -9.66
C GLU A 77 0.77 4.60 -10.45
N PRO A 78 0.59 5.77 -9.77
CA PRO A 78 0.25 7.01 -10.44
C PRO A 78 1.34 7.54 -11.39
N THR A 79 2.58 7.19 -11.16
CA THR A 79 3.75 7.61 -11.97
C THR A 79 3.96 6.75 -13.21
N ASN A 80 3.28 5.61 -13.31
CA ASN A 80 3.44 4.69 -14.44
C ASN A 80 3.01 5.36 -15.76
N GLN A 81 3.81 5.20 -16.81
CA GLN A 81 3.62 5.77 -18.15
C GLN A 81 3.66 7.31 -18.21
N LEU A 82 4.04 8.00 -17.16
CA LEU A 82 4.25 9.44 -17.15
C LEU A 82 5.72 9.77 -17.46
N ASP A 83 5.92 10.88 -18.16
CA ASP A 83 7.22 11.51 -18.28
C ASP A 83 7.58 12.29 -17.00
N LEU A 84 8.85 12.70 -16.89
CA LEU A 84 9.36 13.37 -15.69
C LEU A 84 8.59 14.66 -15.38
N SER A 85 8.21 15.43 -16.40
CA SER A 85 7.49 16.70 -16.20
C SER A 85 6.09 16.47 -15.63
N ALA A 86 5.39 15.44 -16.08
CA ALA A 86 4.08 15.08 -15.55
C ALA A 86 4.16 14.51 -14.11
N ILE A 87 5.24 13.76 -13.80
CA ILE A 87 5.49 13.28 -12.43
C ILE A 87 5.75 14.46 -11.48
N GLU A 88 6.65 15.38 -11.85
CA GLU A 88 6.96 16.58 -11.05
C GLU A 88 5.72 17.45 -10.84
N TRP A 89 4.90 17.62 -11.86
CA TRP A 89 3.64 18.34 -11.76
C TRP A 89 2.67 17.65 -10.77
N LEU A 90 2.53 16.32 -10.87
CA LEU A 90 1.66 15.56 -9.98
C LEU A 90 2.15 15.61 -8.52
N GLU A 91 3.47 15.51 -8.29
CA GLU A 91 4.09 15.68 -6.97
C GLU A 91 3.76 17.06 -6.38
N ASP A 92 3.92 18.10 -7.17
CA ASP A 92 3.64 19.47 -6.75
C ASP A 92 2.13 19.68 -6.45
N TRP A 93 1.25 19.13 -7.28
CA TRP A 93 -0.19 19.18 -7.04
C TRP A 93 -0.56 18.43 -5.74
N LEU A 94 -0.09 17.20 -5.54
CA LEU A 94 -0.36 16.39 -4.36
C LEU A 94 0.22 17.02 -3.08
N SER A 95 1.32 17.73 -3.17
CA SER A 95 1.93 18.42 -2.02
C SER A 95 1.03 19.53 -1.45
N ARG A 96 0.20 20.12 -2.30
CA ARG A 96 -0.76 21.19 -1.97
C ARG A 96 -2.18 20.69 -1.75
N TYR A 97 -2.43 19.42 -2.05
CA TYR A 97 -3.74 18.82 -1.91
C TYR A 97 -4.16 18.77 -0.44
N THR A 98 -5.36 19.27 -0.14
CA THR A 98 -5.89 19.38 1.23
C THR A 98 -6.68 18.18 1.70
N GLY A 99 -7.10 17.33 0.77
CA GLY A 99 -7.76 16.05 1.08
C GLY A 99 -6.76 14.98 1.53
N ALA A 100 -7.26 13.78 1.72
CA ALA A 100 -6.43 12.62 2.01
C ALA A 100 -6.11 11.84 0.73
N PHE A 101 -4.91 11.26 0.63
CA PHE A 101 -4.63 10.29 -0.43
C PHE A 101 -3.93 9.05 0.10
N ILE A 102 -4.14 7.94 -0.59
CA ILE A 102 -3.40 6.68 -0.39
C ILE A 102 -2.76 6.35 -1.73
N ALA A 103 -1.44 6.14 -1.73
CA ALA A 103 -0.70 5.80 -2.94
C ALA A 103 -0.02 4.43 -2.79
N ILE A 104 -0.12 3.62 -3.84
CA ILE A 104 0.69 2.42 -4.06
C ILE A 104 1.59 2.75 -5.24
N SER A 105 2.90 2.64 -5.08
CA SER A 105 3.86 2.91 -6.14
C SER A 105 5.17 2.15 -5.95
N HIS A 106 5.81 1.79 -7.05
CA HIS A 106 7.19 1.33 -7.09
C HIS A 106 8.20 2.49 -7.11
N ASP A 107 7.74 3.70 -7.35
CA ASP A 107 8.59 4.90 -7.30
C ASP A 107 8.84 5.35 -5.86
N ARG A 108 9.99 4.92 -5.33
CA ARG A 108 10.41 5.23 -3.97
C ARG A 108 10.62 6.73 -3.73
N THR A 109 11.03 7.47 -4.77
CA THR A 109 11.27 8.92 -4.69
C THR A 109 9.95 9.65 -4.53
N PHE A 110 8.96 9.31 -5.36
CA PHE A 110 7.59 9.81 -5.28
C PHE A 110 6.98 9.58 -3.88
N LEU A 111 7.04 8.33 -3.38
CA LEU A 111 6.52 8.02 -2.05
C LEU A 111 7.25 8.77 -0.93
N THR A 112 8.58 8.89 -1.02
CA THR A 112 9.40 9.55 0.02
C THR A 112 9.08 11.05 0.13
N ARG A 113 8.82 11.69 -1.00
CA ARG A 113 8.53 13.13 -1.05
C ARG A 113 7.15 13.49 -0.51
N LEU A 114 6.16 12.60 -0.71
CA LEU A 114 4.76 12.93 -0.51
C LEU A 114 4.13 12.31 0.73
N THR A 115 4.65 11.18 1.21
CA THR A 115 3.96 10.44 2.28
C THR A 115 4.42 10.85 3.67
N LYS A 116 3.47 10.87 4.60
CA LYS A 116 3.69 11.13 6.04
C LYS A 116 3.43 9.90 6.90
N SER A 117 2.69 8.93 6.38
CA SER A 117 2.38 7.66 7.02
C SER A 117 2.61 6.54 6.05
N THR A 118 3.03 5.38 6.55
CA THR A 118 3.24 4.17 5.76
C THR A 118 2.35 3.06 6.26
N ILE A 119 1.68 2.39 5.32
CA ILE A 119 0.93 1.17 5.54
C ILE A 119 1.72 0.03 4.89
N TRP A 120 2.08 -0.96 5.69
CA TRP A 120 2.82 -2.11 5.23
C TRP A 120 1.94 -3.36 5.30
N LEU A 121 1.76 -4.01 4.15
CA LEU A 121 1.10 -5.31 4.04
C LEU A 121 2.17 -6.40 4.04
N ASP A 122 2.24 -7.20 5.09
CA ASP A 122 3.19 -8.28 5.25
C ASP A 122 2.50 -9.56 5.74
N ARG A 123 2.72 -10.67 5.03
CA ARG A 123 2.19 -12.01 5.40
C ARG A 123 0.70 -12.02 5.77
N GLY A 124 -0.12 -11.25 5.02
CA GLY A 124 -1.56 -11.12 5.26
C GLY A 124 -1.95 -10.23 6.43
N GLY A 125 -1.00 -9.62 7.11
CA GLY A 125 -1.21 -8.63 8.15
C GLY A 125 -0.98 -7.21 7.67
N ILE A 126 -1.71 -6.25 8.23
CA ILE A 126 -1.54 -4.82 7.95
C ILE A 126 -0.89 -4.17 9.16
N ARG A 127 0.21 -3.44 8.92
CA ARG A 127 0.88 -2.61 9.93
C ARG A 127 0.87 -1.16 9.44
N ARG A 128 0.61 -0.22 10.33
CA ARG A 128 0.67 1.21 10.04
C ARG A 128 1.66 1.88 10.98
N LYS A 129 2.45 2.79 10.45
CA LYS A 129 3.31 3.67 11.24
C LYS A 129 3.23 5.09 10.66
N ASP A 130 3.15 6.08 11.52
CA ASP A 130 3.10 7.49 11.12
C ASP A 130 4.53 8.01 10.87
N ILE A 131 5.14 7.42 9.84
CA ILE A 131 6.43 7.80 9.27
C ILE A 131 6.28 7.86 7.76
N GLY A 132 6.92 8.82 7.11
CA GLY A 132 7.00 8.85 5.65
C GLY A 132 7.75 7.63 5.11
N PHE A 133 7.57 7.34 3.83
CA PHE A 133 8.16 6.17 3.19
C PHE A 133 9.70 6.13 3.27
N GLY A 134 10.36 7.28 3.40
CA GLY A 134 11.82 7.34 3.63
C GLY A 134 12.29 6.62 4.89
N GLY A 135 11.42 6.42 5.88
CA GLY A 135 11.71 5.64 7.10
C GLY A 135 11.32 4.17 7.02
N PHE A 136 10.79 3.70 5.87
CA PHE A 136 10.22 2.36 5.74
C PHE A 136 11.25 1.25 5.95
N ASP A 137 12.42 1.35 5.33
CA ASP A 137 13.46 0.30 5.43
C ASP A 137 13.93 0.14 6.89
N ALA A 138 14.24 1.24 7.57
CA ALA A 138 14.63 1.20 8.97
C ALA A 138 13.53 0.61 9.87
N TRP A 139 12.27 0.92 9.58
CA TRP A 139 11.15 0.35 10.31
C TRP A 139 11.02 -1.16 10.09
N THR A 140 11.13 -1.63 8.85
CA THR A 140 11.04 -3.07 8.55
C THR A 140 12.18 -3.83 9.19
N ASP A 141 13.41 -3.30 9.17
CA ASP A 141 14.58 -3.90 9.84
C ASP A 141 14.36 -4.01 11.36
N GLU A 142 13.82 -2.96 11.99
CA GLU A 142 13.47 -2.97 13.42
C GLU A 142 12.45 -4.07 13.75
N VAL A 143 11.40 -4.19 12.93
CA VAL A 143 10.34 -5.20 13.11
C VAL A 143 10.92 -6.60 12.97
N TYR A 144 11.69 -6.87 11.91
CA TYR A 144 12.30 -8.18 11.70
C TYR A 144 13.31 -8.54 12.79
N ALA A 145 14.11 -7.58 13.22
CA ALA A 145 15.04 -7.79 14.34
C ALA A 145 14.28 -8.10 15.65
N GLN A 146 13.14 -7.45 15.89
CA GLN A 146 12.31 -7.74 17.06
C GLN A 146 11.64 -9.11 16.97
N GLU A 147 11.15 -9.50 15.78
CA GLU A 147 10.60 -10.83 15.53
C GLU A 147 11.66 -11.92 15.76
N ALA A 148 12.88 -11.72 15.27
CA ALA A 148 14.01 -12.65 15.50
C ALA A 148 14.32 -12.81 16.99
N ARG A 149 14.44 -11.71 17.74
CA ARG A 149 14.67 -11.76 19.19
C ARG A 149 13.55 -12.49 19.93
N ASN A 150 12.29 -12.27 19.51
CA ASN A 150 11.15 -12.95 20.13
C ASN A 150 11.15 -14.46 19.82
N ALA A 151 11.53 -14.83 18.60
CA ALA A 151 11.69 -16.23 18.19
C ALA A 151 12.79 -16.94 19.01
N GLU A 152 13.95 -16.32 19.15
CA GLU A 152 15.06 -16.86 19.97
C GLU A 152 14.67 -17.05 21.44
N ARG A 153 13.97 -16.06 22.03
CA ARG A 153 13.46 -16.17 23.40
C ARG A 153 12.45 -17.31 23.57
N LEU A 154 11.59 -17.50 22.57
CA LEU A 154 10.62 -18.59 22.57
C LEU A 154 11.31 -19.95 22.42
N ASP A 155 12.29 -20.06 21.52
CA ASP A 155 13.09 -21.28 21.33
C ASP A 155 13.87 -21.66 22.60
N ALA A 156 14.44 -20.67 23.30
CA ALA A 156 15.11 -20.92 24.59
C ALA A 156 14.13 -21.43 25.66
N LYS A 157 12.91 -20.85 25.74
CA LYS A 157 11.86 -21.32 26.65
C LYS A 157 11.38 -22.74 26.29
N LEU A 158 11.20 -23.03 25.01
CA LEU A 158 10.82 -24.36 24.53
C LEU A 158 11.84 -25.42 24.94
N LYS A 159 13.14 -25.16 24.75
CA LYS A 159 14.23 -26.05 25.16
C LYS A 159 14.24 -26.31 26.65
N LEU A 160 13.99 -25.28 27.47
CA LEU A 160 13.89 -25.44 28.93
C LEU A 160 12.70 -26.29 29.34
N GLU A 161 11.51 -26.06 28.78
CA GLU A 161 10.32 -26.85 29.12
C GLU A 161 10.43 -28.29 28.63
N GLU A 162 11.03 -28.53 27.47
CA GLU A 162 11.33 -29.88 26.98
C GLU A 162 12.30 -30.62 27.88
N HIS A 163 13.38 -29.95 28.31
CA HIS A 163 14.35 -30.53 29.26
C HIS A 163 13.71 -30.89 30.60
N TRP A 164 12.81 -30.02 31.12
CA TRP A 164 12.05 -30.31 32.33
C TRP A 164 11.09 -31.48 32.21
N LEU A 165 10.40 -31.61 31.07
CA LEU A 165 9.52 -32.75 30.82
C LEU A 165 10.27 -34.08 30.73
N LEU A 166 11.48 -34.08 30.21
CA LEU A 166 12.34 -35.28 30.14
C LEU A 166 12.87 -35.73 31.51
N ARG A 167 13.12 -34.79 32.44
CA ARG A 167 13.69 -35.08 33.78
C ARG A 167 12.64 -35.19 34.88
N GLY A 168 11.43 -34.65 34.71
CA GLY A 168 10.41 -34.49 35.75
C GLY A 168 9.40 -35.61 35.86
N VAL A 169 9.73 -36.86 35.57
CA VAL A 169 8.76 -37.97 35.42
C VAL A 169 8.15 -38.47 36.73
N THR A 170 8.55 -38.02 37.92
CA THR A 170 8.19 -38.71 39.17
C THR A 170 7.23 -37.99 40.09
N ALA A 171 6.73 -36.81 39.86
CA ALA A 171 5.85 -36.14 40.80
C ALA A 171 4.70 -35.34 40.18
N ARG A 172 3.48 -35.91 40.32
CA ARG A 172 2.15 -35.30 40.14
C ARG A 172 1.69 -35.10 38.68
N ARG A 173 0.92 -36.09 38.19
CA ARG A 173 0.25 -36.16 36.89
C ARG A 173 -0.46 -34.88 36.48
N ALA A 174 -1.22 -34.23 37.33
CA ALA A 174 -1.97 -32.99 37.01
C ALA A 174 -1.05 -31.76 36.67
N ARG A 175 0.09 -31.65 37.31
CA ARG A 175 1.05 -30.55 37.04
C ARG A 175 1.77 -30.77 35.71
N ASN A 176 1.96 -32.01 35.29
CA ASN A 176 2.58 -32.36 34.00
C ASN A 176 1.64 -32.16 32.82
N GLU A 177 0.33 -32.30 32.99
CA GLU A 177 -0.66 -32.04 31.93
C GLU A 177 -0.74 -30.56 31.58
N GLY A 178 -0.77 -29.67 32.59
CA GLY A 178 -0.73 -28.22 32.36
C GLY A 178 0.56 -27.75 31.65
N ARG A 179 1.72 -28.36 31.99
CA ARG A 179 2.97 -28.06 31.30
C ARG A 179 3.01 -28.57 29.87
N LYS A 180 2.45 -29.75 29.59
CA LYS A 180 2.30 -30.25 28.22
C LYS A 180 1.42 -29.34 27.37
N ALA A 181 0.28 -28.90 27.92
CA ALA A 181 -0.60 -27.96 27.23
C ALA A 181 0.15 -26.65 26.88
N LYS A 182 0.89 -26.08 27.85
CA LYS A 182 1.69 -24.88 27.63
C LYS A 182 2.79 -25.08 26.58
N LEU A 183 3.45 -26.24 26.58
CA LEU A 183 4.47 -26.57 25.57
C LEU A 183 3.84 -26.65 24.16
N MET A 184 2.65 -27.27 24.05
CA MET A 184 1.92 -27.33 22.78
C MET A 184 1.53 -25.95 22.29
N GLU A 185 1.03 -25.08 23.17
CA GLU A 185 0.72 -23.68 22.86
C GLU A 185 1.94 -22.91 22.37
N MET A 186 3.08 -23.06 23.07
CA MET A 186 4.34 -22.41 22.67
C MET A 186 4.86 -22.91 21.32
N ARG A 187 4.74 -24.21 21.03
CA ARG A 187 5.06 -24.79 19.71
C ARG A 187 4.15 -24.25 18.61
N ALA A 188 2.84 -24.14 18.86
CA ALA A 188 1.89 -23.55 17.93
C ALA A 188 2.21 -22.06 17.67
N THR A 189 2.53 -21.30 18.71
CA THR A 189 2.96 -19.89 18.58
C THR A 189 4.24 -19.79 17.75
N ARG A 190 5.22 -20.67 17.98
CA ARG A 190 6.49 -20.68 17.21
C ARG A 190 6.26 -21.02 15.74
N ALA A 191 5.38 -21.98 15.46
CA ALA A 191 5.02 -22.33 14.08
C ALA A 191 4.29 -21.17 13.37
N ALA A 192 3.41 -20.46 14.07
CA ALA A 192 2.74 -19.29 13.53
C ALA A 192 3.69 -18.12 13.21
N MET A 193 4.78 -17.96 13.99
CA MET A 193 5.81 -16.96 13.73
C MET A 193 6.60 -17.22 12.43
N MET A 194 6.68 -18.47 11.98
CA MET A 194 7.38 -18.82 10.74
C MET A 194 6.56 -18.50 9.48
N GLY A 195 5.29 -18.14 9.64
CA GLY A 195 4.34 -17.94 8.53
C GLY A 195 3.94 -19.26 7.87
N PRO A 196 2.91 -19.28 7.01
CA PRO A 196 2.66 -20.41 6.15
C PRO A 196 3.89 -20.63 5.26
N PRO A 197 4.30 -21.90 4.95
CA PRO A 197 5.41 -22.16 4.05
C PRO A 197 5.13 -21.43 2.73
N GLY A 198 6.07 -20.57 2.34
CA GLY A 198 5.90 -19.58 1.29
C GLY A 198 5.37 -20.18 0.01
N THR A 199 4.34 -19.57 -0.53
CA THR A 199 4.13 -19.50 -1.97
C THR A 199 5.16 -18.52 -2.51
N SER A 200 6.23 -19.07 -3.08
CA SER A 200 7.19 -18.37 -3.92
C SER A 200 6.50 -17.90 -5.19
#